data_ea222105ebb05b1295e5f6f0b58d8891
#
_entry.id   ea222105ebb05b1295e5f6f0b58d8891
#
_cell.length_a   1.000
_cell.length_b   1.000
_cell.length_c   1.000
_cell.angle_alpha   90.00
_cell.angle_beta   90.00
_cell.angle_gamma   90.00
#
_symmetry.space_group_name_H-M   'P 1'
#
loop_
_entity.id
_entity.type
_entity.pdbx_description
1 polymer ?
#
loop_
_entity_poly.entity_id
_entity_poly.type
_entity_poly.pdbx_seq_one_letter_code
_entity_poly.pdbx_strand_id
1 'polypeptide(L)'
;MSASVAAIDPLARIETGAVVGRDVSIGPYCTIGPHVKIADGCRLVAHVHVAGHTTIGPRTVIYPFASLGSPPQSVKYRGGATQLVIGADCDIRENVTMSIGTEDDGGVTQVGDKCFFMVGSHVAHDCKVGNNVTVANNVMLGGHVSVGDYVVFGGGVAVRQFVRIGDGAMLVGLSGERADIIPWGMAHGPLANLVGLNVVGMRRRGIASADVHALRDAYQALFFGAGDFRTRLD
;
A
#
# COMPACT_ATOMS: atom_id res chain seq x y z
N MET A 1 12.81 34.41 -2.73
CA MET A 1 12.32 33.17 -2.04
C MET A 1 13.57 32.44 -1.54
N SER A 2 13.81 32.40 -0.22
CA SER A 2 14.95 31.68 0.36
C SER A 2 14.82 30.20 0.03
N ALA A 3 15.84 29.61 -0.58
CA ALA A 3 15.91 28.16 -0.74
C ALA A 3 15.95 27.55 0.68
N SER A 4 14.88 26.88 1.06
CA SER A 4 14.86 26.14 2.33
C SER A 4 15.81 24.94 2.22
N VAL A 5 16.70 24.82 3.18
CA VAL A 5 17.73 23.77 3.23
C VAL A 5 17.15 22.56 3.93
N ALA A 6 17.48 21.37 3.46
CA ALA A 6 17.11 20.13 4.13
C ALA A 6 17.59 20.14 5.60
N ALA A 7 16.68 19.85 6.54
CA ALA A 7 16.97 19.78 7.97
C ALA A 7 17.38 18.34 8.35
N ILE A 8 18.67 18.05 8.32
CA ILE A 8 19.22 16.72 8.59
C ILE A 8 19.85 16.72 9.98
N ASP A 9 19.37 15.83 10.87
CA ASP A 9 19.92 15.63 12.18
C ASP A 9 21.35 15.05 12.07
N PRO A 10 22.33 15.55 12.86
CA PRO A 10 23.73 15.07 12.81
C PRO A 10 23.90 13.59 13.19
N LEU A 11 22.92 12.98 13.84
CA LEU A 11 22.92 11.54 14.15
C LEU A 11 22.27 10.68 13.02
N ALA A 12 21.77 11.30 11.97
CA ALA A 12 21.29 10.57 10.79
C ALA A 12 22.49 10.13 9.93
N ARG A 13 22.44 8.91 9.39
CA ARG A 13 23.43 8.39 8.45
C ARG A 13 22.86 8.36 7.05
N ILE A 14 23.42 9.17 6.17
CA ILE A 14 23.08 9.20 4.75
C ILE A 14 24.29 8.74 3.96
N GLU A 15 24.15 7.66 3.20
CA GLU A 15 25.26 7.09 2.42
C GLU A 15 25.51 7.89 1.13
N THR A 16 26.76 7.93 0.70
CA THR A 16 27.15 8.61 -0.55
C THR A 16 26.41 7.98 -1.73
N GLY A 17 25.77 8.82 -2.53
CA GLY A 17 24.92 8.40 -3.67
C GLY A 17 23.42 8.61 -3.43
N ALA A 18 22.98 8.73 -2.18
CA ALA A 18 21.60 9.09 -1.86
C ALA A 18 21.24 10.48 -2.39
N VAL A 19 20.04 10.63 -2.90
CA VAL A 19 19.50 11.91 -3.40
C VAL A 19 18.42 12.40 -2.44
N VAL A 20 18.64 13.56 -1.84
CA VAL A 20 17.69 14.20 -0.91
C VAL A 20 17.22 15.52 -1.52
N GLY A 21 15.91 15.67 -1.65
CA GLY A 21 15.25 16.84 -2.20
C GLY A 21 15.27 18.05 -1.28
N ARG A 22 14.62 19.12 -1.71
CA ARG A 22 14.47 20.36 -0.94
C ARG A 22 13.45 20.19 0.18
N ASP A 23 13.60 20.94 1.26
CA ASP A 23 12.66 20.97 2.39
C ASP A 23 12.45 19.59 3.05
N VAL A 24 13.38 18.66 2.87
CA VAL A 24 13.35 17.33 3.51
C VAL A 24 13.83 17.45 4.95
N SER A 25 13.11 16.81 5.88
CA SER A 25 13.51 16.69 7.28
C SER A 25 13.87 15.24 7.60
N ILE A 26 15.08 15.00 8.10
CA ILE A 26 15.57 13.66 8.50
C ILE A 26 16.03 13.74 9.95
N GLY A 27 15.28 13.11 10.84
CA GLY A 27 15.53 13.07 12.28
C GLY A 27 16.62 12.08 12.68
N PRO A 28 16.91 11.98 13.98
CA PRO A 28 18.03 11.21 14.50
C PRO A 28 17.91 9.71 14.22
N TYR A 29 19.07 9.08 14.07
CA TYR A 29 19.22 7.63 13.85
C TYR A 29 18.52 7.09 12.61
N CYS A 30 18.12 7.94 11.67
CA CYS A 30 17.67 7.50 10.34
C CYS A 30 18.88 7.01 9.54
N THR A 31 18.70 5.94 8.77
CA THR A 31 19.73 5.37 7.88
C THR A 31 19.21 5.32 6.46
N ILE A 32 19.93 5.96 5.53
CA ILE A 32 19.53 6.13 4.13
C ILE A 32 20.62 5.53 3.24
N GLY A 33 20.25 4.50 2.49
CA GLY A 33 21.17 3.77 1.59
C GLY A 33 21.54 4.56 0.33
N PRO A 34 22.59 4.13 -0.40
CA PRO A 34 23.22 4.92 -1.46
C PRO A 34 22.36 5.07 -2.73
N HIS A 35 21.36 4.22 -2.93
CA HIS A 35 20.50 4.26 -4.11
C HIS A 35 19.10 4.84 -3.83
N VAL A 36 18.92 5.42 -2.64
CA VAL A 36 17.65 6.00 -2.21
C VAL A 36 17.48 7.40 -2.79
N LYS A 37 16.26 7.69 -3.24
CA LYS A 37 15.83 9.01 -3.71
C LYS A 37 14.64 9.49 -2.88
N ILE A 38 14.79 10.61 -2.19
CA ILE A 38 13.76 11.24 -1.37
C ILE A 38 13.39 12.57 -2.03
N ALA A 39 12.13 12.71 -2.45
CA ALA A 39 11.63 13.91 -3.09
C ALA A 39 11.38 15.05 -2.09
N ASP A 40 11.04 16.23 -2.60
CA ASP A 40 10.87 17.46 -1.84
C ASP A 40 9.81 17.34 -0.72
N GLY A 41 10.07 17.96 0.42
CA GLY A 41 9.13 18.12 1.51
C GLY A 41 8.85 16.85 2.33
N CYS A 42 9.60 15.76 2.13
CA CYS A 42 9.45 14.56 2.91
C CYS A 42 9.94 14.75 4.36
N ARG A 43 9.36 14.00 5.28
CA ARG A 43 9.75 13.99 6.69
C ARG A 43 9.98 12.58 7.20
N LEU A 44 11.21 12.27 7.59
CA LEU A 44 11.59 11.04 8.29
C LEU A 44 11.79 11.39 9.77
N VAL A 45 10.94 10.85 10.65
CA VAL A 45 10.84 11.35 12.04
C VAL A 45 12.07 10.96 12.87
N ALA A 46 12.37 9.68 13.04
CA ALA A 46 13.56 9.15 13.71
C ALA A 46 13.64 7.63 13.49
N HIS A 47 14.84 7.04 13.59
CA HIS A 47 15.04 5.58 13.50
C HIS A 47 14.41 4.95 12.24
N VAL A 48 14.30 5.68 11.15
CA VAL A 48 13.77 5.17 9.87
C VAL A 48 14.91 4.54 9.09
N HIS A 49 14.68 3.34 8.56
CA HIS A 49 15.61 2.67 7.66
C HIS A 49 15.07 2.69 6.22
N VAL A 50 15.83 3.27 5.29
CA VAL A 50 15.51 3.23 3.86
C VAL A 50 16.70 2.69 3.10
N ALA A 51 16.49 1.59 2.37
CA ALA A 51 17.54 0.86 1.66
C ALA A 51 17.15 0.57 0.21
N GLY A 52 18.00 -0.19 -0.49
CA GLY A 52 17.78 -0.62 -1.87
C GLY A 52 17.57 0.53 -2.84
N HIS A 53 17.04 0.23 -4.01
CA HIS A 53 16.66 1.25 -5.00
C HIS A 53 15.25 1.79 -4.68
N THR A 54 15.16 2.58 -3.61
CA THR A 54 13.88 3.13 -3.12
C THR A 54 13.70 4.59 -3.54
N THR A 55 12.55 4.88 -4.14
CA THR A 55 12.13 6.26 -4.45
C THR A 55 10.92 6.62 -3.61
N ILE A 56 10.99 7.76 -2.90
CA ILE A 56 9.91 8.29 -2.06
C ILE A 56 9.41 9.59 -2.67
N GLY A 57 8.12 9.62 -2.99
CA GLY A 57 7.42 10.77 -3.55
C GLY A 57 7.27 11.93 -2.55
N PRO A 58 7.01 13.14 -3.05
CA PRO A 58 7.07 14.35 -2.25
C PRO A 58 6.05 14.38 -1.10
N ARG A 59 6.40 15.11 -0.03
CA ARG A 59 5.58 15.36 1.17
C ARG A 59 5.13 14.10 1.93
N THR A 60 5.76 12.97 1.67
CA THR A 60 5.52 11.72 2.41
C THR A 60 6.17 11.80 3.80
N VAL A 61 5.42 11.36 4.81
CA VAL A 61 5.87 11.32 6.21
C VAL A 61 6.12 9.88 6.63
N ILE A 62 7.29 9.62 7.23
CA ILE A 62 7.70 8.28 7.66
C ILE A 62 8.04 8.31 9.14
N TYR A 63 7.38 7.45 9.90
CA TYR A 63 7.46 7.39 11.35
C TYR A 63 8.50 6.39 11.85
N PRO A 64 8.86 6.44 13.15
CA PRO A 64 9.96 5.66 13.69
C PRO A 64 9.85 4.15 13.45
N PHE A 65 11.01 3.53 13.23
CA PHE A 65 11.17 2.10 13.02
C PHE A 65 10.54 1.54 11.73
N ALA A 66 10.08 2.38 10.81
CA ALA A 66 9.72 1.93 9.48
C ALA A 66 10.98 1.45 8.73
N SER A 67 10.85 0.33 8.01
CA SER A 67 11.92 -0.27 7.20
C SER A 67 11.45 -0.41 5.76
N LEU A 68 11.98 0.42 4.88
CA LEU A 68 11.53 0.56 3.50
C LEU A 68 12.65 0.19 2.53
N GLY A 69 12.32 -0.65 1.54
CA GLY A 69 13.26 -1.03 0.49
C GLY A 69 14.27 -2.12 0.89
N SER A 70 13.99 -2.85 1.97
CA SER A 70 14.76 -4.03 2.33
C SER A 70 14.58 -5.17 1.32
N PRO A 71 15.54 -6.09 1.20
CA PRO A 71 15.39 -7.29 0.37
C PRO A 71 14.10 -8.04 0.68
N PRO A 72 13.43 -8.62 -0.35
CA PRO A 72 12.19 -9.36 -0.15
C PRO A 72 12.42 -10.64 0.65
N GLN A 73 11.41 -11.01 1.44
CA GLN A 73 11.38 -12.27 2.17
C GLN A 73 10.99 -13.41 1.20
N SER A 74 11.81 -13.63 0.17
CA SER A 74 11.60 -14.63 -0.87
C SER A 74 12.86 -15.45 -1.07
N VAL A 75 12.72 -16.77 -1.01
CA VAL A 75 13.84 -17.72 -1.27
C VAL A 75 14.33 -17.66 -2.73
N LYS A 76 13.57 -17.05 -3.63
CA LYS A 76 13.92 -16.90 -5.05
C LYS A 76 14.71 -15.62 -5.32
N TYR A 77 14.76 -14.67 -4.39
CA TYR A 77 15.50 -13.41 -4.59
C TYR A 77 17.00 -13.67 -4.68
N ARG A 78 17.66 -13.11 -5.68
CA ARG A 78 19.07 -13.34 -5.99
C ARG A 78 19.96 -12.10 -5.80
N GLY A 79 19.43 -11.04 -5.22
CA GLY A 79 20.18 -9.80 -4.97
C GLY A 79 20.13 -8.80 -6.12
N GLY A 80 19.17 -8.91 -7.03
CA GLY A 80 19.01 -8.00 -8.16
C GLY A 80 18.68 -6.57 -7.75
N ALA A 81 18.96 -5.62 -8.65
CA ALA A 81 18.69 -4.19 -8.46
C ALA A 81 17.19 -3.86 -8.67
N THR A 82 16.33 -4.54 -7.92
CA THR A 82 14.88 -4.33 -7.94
C THR A 82 14.48 -3.13 -7.07
N GLN A 83 13.27 -2.63 -7.20
CA GLN A 83 12.89 -1.31 -6.74
C GLN A 83 11.69 -1.32 -5.79
N LEU A 84 11.64 -0.27 -4.93
CA LEU A 84 10.43 0.17 -4.23
C LEU A 84 10.14 1.61 -4.65
N VAL A 85 8.92 1.86 -5.11
CA VAL A 85 8.45 3.20 -5.48
C VAL A 85 7.25 3.56 -4.60
N ILE A 86 7.36 4.65 -3.85
CA ILE A 86 6.31 5.19 -2.99
C ILE A 86 5.88 6.54 -3.54
N GLY A 87 4.59 6.75 -3.66
CA GLY A 87 4.00 7.98 -4.17
C GLY A 87 4.07 9.16 -3.22
N ALA A 88 3.39 10.23 -3.58
CA ALA A 88 3.32 11.49 -2.85
C ALA A 88 2.30 11.46 -1.70
N ASP A 89 2.49 12.34 -0.71
CA ASP A 89 1.52 12.61 0.36
C ASP A 89 1.12 11.36 1.16
N CYS A 90 1.99 10.37 1.25
CA CYS A 90 1.76 9.17 2.05
C CYS A 90 2.10 9.41 3.53
N ASP A 91 1.37 8.72 4.41
CA ASP A 91 1.67 8.66 5.85
C ASP A 91 2.02 7.21 6.20
N ILE A 92 3.28 6.95 6.56
CA ILE A 92 3.82 5.61 6.81
C ILE A 92 4.21 5.51 8.28
N ARG A 93 3.36 4.85 9.06
CA ARG A 93 3.46 4.80 10.52
C ARG A 93 4.56 3.86 11.01
N GLU A 94 4.64 3.78 12.32
CA GLU A 94 5.70 3.07 13.04
C GLU A 94 5.73 1.58 12.68
N ASN A 95 6.94 1.02 12.57
CA ASN A 95 7.17 -0.39 12.26
C ASN A 95 6.55 -0.90 10.93
N VAL A 96 6.19 -0.02 10.02
CA VAL A 96 5.76 -0.43 8.68
C VAL A 96 6.96 -0.99 7.93
N THR A 97 6.74 -2.08 7.20
CA THR A 97 7.80 -2.68 6.37
C THR A 97 7.32 -2.79 4.91
N MET A 98 8.20 -2.42 3.96
CA MET A 98 7.95 -2.57 2.53
C MET A 98 9.20 -3.12 1.85
N SER A 99 9.05 -4.22 1.12
CA SER A 99 10.15 -4.86 0.39
C SER A 99 10.29 -4.28 -1.03
N ILE A 100 11.51 -4.33 -1.58
CA ILE A 100 11.72 -4.15 -3.03
C ILE A 100 11.08 -5.31 -3.80
N GLY A 101 10.99 -5.21 -5.14
CA GLY A 101 10.49 -6.28 -6.00
C GLY A 101 11.46 -7.47 -6.12
N THR A 102 11.08 -8.46 -6.93
CA THR A 102 11.92 -9.60 -7.31
C THR A 102 12.23 -9.57 -8.80
N GLU A 103 13.28 -10.26 -9.23
CA GLU A 103 13.78 -10.23 -10.62
C GLU A 103 12.80 -10.86 -11.61
N ASP A 104 11.99 -11.80 -11.14
CA ASP A 104 11.18 -12.66 -12.04
C ASP A 104 9.86 -12.00 -12.47
N ASP A 105 9.40 -10.90 -11.79
CA ASP A 105 8.09 -10.27 -12.03
C ASP A 105 8.14 -8.74 -12.16
N GLY A 106 9.04 -8.24 -12.96
CA GLY A 106 9.14 -6.80 -13.27
C GLY A 106 9.92 -5.98 -12.26
N GLY A 107 10.29 -6.55 -11.13
CA GLY A 107 11.27 -5.99 -10.20
C GLY A 107 10.82 -4.77 -9.43
N VAL A 108 9.53 -4.46 -9.33
CA VAL A 108 9.06 -3.23 -8.70
C VAL A 108 7.89 -3.49 -7.76
N THR A 109 8.07 -3.12 -6.50
CA THR A 109 6.98 -2.89 -5.55
C THR A 109 6.55 -1.44 -5.65
N GLN A 110 5.27 -1.18 -5.83
CA GLN A 110 4.73 0.16 -6.06
C GLN A 110 3.62 0.51 -5.08
N VAL A 111 3.67 1.71 -4.53
CA VAL A 111 2.62 2.33 -3.71
C VAL A 111 2.26 3.67 -4.35
N GLY A 112 0.97 3.90 -4.54
CA GLY A 112 0.43 5.15 -5.09
C GLY A 112 0.44 6.31 -4.10
N ASP A 113 -0.23 7.38 -4.47
CA ASP A 113 -0.29 8.62 -3.70
C ASP A 113 -1.33 8.57 -2.58
N LYS A 114 -1.13 9.41 -1.55
CA LYS A 114 -2.10 9.66 -0.46
C LYS A 114 -2.51 8.38 0.28
N CYS A 115 -1.60 7.43 0.40
CA CYS A 115 -1.84 6.21 1.14
C CYS A 115 -1.52 6.38 2.62
N PHE A 116 -2.30 5.70 3.46
CA PHE A 116 -2.10 5.68 4.90
C PHE A 116 -1.80 4.26 5.39
N PHE A 117 -0.58 4.02 5.81
CA PHE A 117 -0.13 2.74 6.37
C PHE A 117 0.01 2.86 7.88
N MET A 118 -0.86 2.19 8.62
CA MET A 118 -0.85 2.20 10.08
C MET A 118 0.18 1.22 10.64
N VAL A 119 0.40 1.33 11.93
CA VAL A 119 1.46 0.63 12.69
C VAL A 119 1.55 -0.86 12.33
N GLY A 120 2.77 -1.31 12.03
CA GLY A 120 3.09 -2.72 11.83
C GLY A 120 2.56 -3.35 10.56
N SER A 121 2.01 -2.57 9.62
CA SER A 121 1.57 -3.12 8.34
C SER A 121 2.76 -3.50 7.44
N HIS A 122 2.54 -4.48 6.54
CA HIS A 122 3.56 -5.03 5.67
C HIS A 122 3.12 -5.04 4.21
N VAL A 123 4.00 -4.57 3.32
CA VAL A 123 3.87 -4.70 1.86
C VAL A 123 5.00 -5.58 1.36
N ALA A 124 4.67 -6.79 0.90
CA ALA A 124 5.66 -7.70 0.33
C ALA A 124 6.07 -7.26 -1.09
N HIS A 125 7.01 -8.01 -1.65
CA HIS A 125 7.59 -7.76 -2.97
C HIS A 125 6.56 -7.79 -4.11
N ASP A 126 6.81 -7.01 -5.15
CA ASP A 126 6.02 -6.96 -6.39
C ASP A 126 4.54 -6.58 -6.20
N CYS A 127 4.17 -6.06 -5.02
CA CYS A 127 2.84 -5.50 -4.80
C CYS A 127 2.64 -4.22 -5.61
N LYS A 128 1.40 -4.02 -6.08
CA LYS A 128 0.95 -2.78 -6.73
C LYS A 128 -0.22 -2.22 -5.94
N VAL A 129 0.01 -1.15 -5.20
CA VAL A 129 -1.00 -0.48 -4.38
C VAL A 129 -1.39 0.83 -5.04
N GLY A 130 -2.68 1.03 -5.28
CA GLY A 130 -3.24 2.24 -5.87
C GLY A 130 -3.18 3.46 -4.96
N ASN A 131 -3.96 4.48 -5.29
CA ASN A 131 -3.99 5.75 -4.58
C ASN A 131 -5.05 5.78 -3.47
N ASN A 132 -4.85 6.63 -2.46
CA ASN A 132 -5.80 6.84 -1.36
C ASN A 132 -6.18 5.54 -0.62
N VAL A 133 -5.27 4.58 -0.55
CA VAL A 133 -5.48 3.31 0.16
C VAL A 133 -5.21 3.49 1.64
N THR A 134 -6.10 2.94 2.48
CA THR A 134 -5.91 2.89 3.92
C THR A 134 -5.62 1.46 4.36
N VAL A 135 -4.47 1.27 4.97
CA VAL A 135 -3.97 -0.01 5.45
C VAL A 135 -3.86 0.05 6.98
N ALA A 136 -4.82 -0.54 7.69
CA ALA A 136 -4.86 -0.47 9.15
C ALA A 136 -3.75 -1.31 9.81
N ASN A 137 -3.70 -1.27 11.13
CA ASN A 137 -2.65 -1.91 11.92
C ASN A 137 -2.50 -3.41 11.60
N ASN A 138 -1.25 -3.86 11.48
CA ASN A 138 -0.88 -5.26 11.29
C ASN A 138 -1.50 -5.95 10.06
N VAL A 139 -1.87 -5.19 9.05
CA VAL A 139 -2.26 -5.74 7.74
C VAL A 139 -1.04 -6.30 7.03
N MET A 140 -1.17 -7.46 6.40
CA MET A 140 -0.10 -8.15 5.68
C MET A 140 -0.52 -8.36 4.22
N LEU A 141 0.15 -7.68 3.29
CA LEU A 141 -0.01 -7.92 1.86
C LEU A 141 1.08 -8.91 1.41
N GLY A 142 0.67 -10.09 0.95
CA GLY A 142 1.57 -11.08 0.34
C GLY A 142 2.14 -10.61 -0.98
N GLY A 143 3.18 -11.26 -1.48
CA GLY A 143 3.82 -10.89 -2.75
C GLY A 143 2.85 -10.85 -3.93
N HIS A 144 3.08 -9.94 -4.88
CA HIS A 144 2.29 -9.78 -6.12
C HIS A 144 0.82 -9.39 -5.90
N VAL A 145 0.43 -8.94 -4.70
CA VAL A 145 -0.92 -8.42 -4.45
C VAL A 145 -1.13 -7.12 -5.24
N SER A 146 -2.28 -7.04 -5.92
CA SER A 146 -2.69 -5.85 -6.66
C SER A 146 -3.89 -5.21 -5.96
N VAL A 147 -3.77 -3.95 -5.59
CA VAL A 147 -4.79 -3.18 -4.85
C VAL A 147 -5.18 -1.97 -5.66
N GLY A 148 -6.46 -1.81 -5.92
CA GLY A 148 -7.02 -0.63 -6.60
C GLY A 148 -7.01 0.62 -5.73
N ASP A 149 -7.56 1.67 -6.26
CA ASP A 149 -7.68 2.95 -5.56
C ASP A 149 -8.74 2.88 -4.44
N TYR A 150 -8.53 3.65 -3.39
CA TYR A 150 -9.52 3.85 -2.32
C TYR A 150 -9.90 2.59 -1.52
N VAL A 151 -9.10 1.57 -1.57
CA VAL A 151 -9.32 0.35 -0.77
C VAL A 151 -9.06 0.63 0.71
N VAL A 152 -9.86 0.01 1.57
CA VAL A 152 -9.71 0.09 3.03
C VAL A 152 -9.52 -1.30 3.61
N PHE A 153 -8.38 -1.50 4.25
CA PHE A 153 -8.08 -2.72 5.01
C PHE A 153 -8.33 -2.48 6.49
N GLY A 154 -9.18 -3.27 7.10
CA GLY A 154 -9.33 -3.35 8.57
C GLY A 154 -8.12 -4.01 9.22
N GLY A 155 -7.91 -3.74 10.52
CA GLY A 155 -6.74 -4.23 11.24
C GLY A 155 -6.59 -5.76 11.20
N GLY A 156 -5.35 -6.23 11.06
CA GLY A 156 -5.01 -7.64 11.05
C GLY A 156 -5.47 -8.44 9.81
N VAL A 157 -5.87 -7.77 8.74
CA VAL A 157 -6.18 -8.44 7.46
C VAL A 157 -4.90 -9.05 6.89
N ALA A 158 -4.99 -10.30 6.45
CA ALA A 158 -3.93 -11.00 5.74
C ALA A 158 -4.36 -11.30 4.29
N VAL A 159 -3.60 -10.85 3.32
CA VAL A 159 -3.89 -11.06 1.89
C VAL A 159 -2.89 -12.03 1.31
N ARG A 160 -3.40 -13.14 0.75
CA ARG A 160 -2.57 -14.13 0.06
C ARG A 160 -1.92 -13.51 -1.18
N GLN A 161 -0.73 -13.98 -1.51
CA GLN A 161 -0.03 -13.60 -2.74
C GLN A 161 -0.89 -13.76 -4.00
N PHE A 162 -0.69 -12.87 -4.97
CA PHE A 162 -1.38 -12.82 -6.27
C PHE A 162 -2.87 -12.42 -6.23
N VAL A 163 -3.42 -12.10 -5.07
CA VAL A 163 -4.82 -11.62 -4.97
C VAL A 163 -4.94 -10.21 -5.56
N ARG A 164 -6.03 -9.99 -6.29
CA ARG A 164 -6.41 -8.67 -6.83
C ARG A 164 -7.59 -8.11 -6.05
N ILE A 165 -7.47 -6.86 -5.63
CA ILE A 165 -8.50 -6.16 -4.86
C ILE A 165 -8.93 -4.94 -5.66
N GLY A 166 -10.20 -4.90 -6.06
CA GLY A 166 -10.77 -3.84 -6.88
C GLY A 166 -10.95 -2.53 -6.12
N ASP A 167 -11.11 -1.44 -6.87
CA ASP A 167 -11.26 -0.08 -6.33
C ASP A 167 -12.36 0.01 -5.28
N GLY A 168 -12.13 0.78 -4.23
CA GLY A 168 -13.12 1.06 -3.20
C GLY A 168 -13.55 -0.14 -2.35
N ALA A 169 -12.93 -1.31 -2.50
CA ALA A 169 -13.23 -2.47 -1.67
C ALA A 169 -12.95 -2.22 -0.19
N MET A 170 -13.69 -2.91 0.69
CA MET A 170 -13.53 -2.90 2.14
C MET A 170 -13.29 -4.30 2.66
N LEU A 171 -12.14 -4.52 3.26
CA LEU A 171 -11.78 -5.77 3.92
C LEU A 171 -11.94 -5.58 5.42
N VAL A 172 -12.86 -6.31 6.02
CA VAL A 172 -13.17 -6.18 7.45
C VAL A 172 -12.02 -6.78 8.27
N GLY A 173 -11.74 -6.18 9.42
CA GLY A 173 -10.61 -6.61 10.26
C GLY A 173 -10.59 -8.12 10.55
N LEU A 174 -9.38 -8.67 10.71
CA LEU A 174 -9.10 -10.09 10.94
C LEU A 174 -9.57 -11.03 9.81
N SER A 175 -9.74 -10.50 8.60
CA SER A 175 -10.07 -11.31 7.42
C SER A 175 -8.81 -11.92 6.79
N GLY A 176 -8.97 -13.11 6.20
CA GLY A 176 -7.92 -13.80 5.44
C GLY A 176 -8.29 -13.92 3.96
N GLU A 177 -7.77 -13.02 3.12
CA GLU A 177 -8.11 -12.95 1.69
C GLU A 177 -7.36 -13.99 0.87
N ARG A 178 -8.08 -14.86 0.17
CA ARG A 178 -7.51 -15.91 -0.67
C ARG A 178 -7.95 -15.86 -2.12
N ALA A 179 -8.94 -15.04 -2.43
CA ALA A 179 -9.52 -14.86 -3.75
C ALA A 179 -9.61 -13.36 -4.08
N ASP A 180 -9.76 -13.05 -5.36
CA ASP A 180 -9.94 -11.68 -5.82
C ASP A 180 -11.22 -11.06 -5.24
N ILE A 181 -11.15 -9.77 -4.96
CA ILE A 181 -12.27 -8.98 -4.45
C ILE A 181 -12.70 -7.99 -5.54
N ILE A 182 -13.97 -8.02 -5.87
CA ILE A 182 -14.56 -7.12 -6.86
C ILE A 182 -14.48 -5.65 -6.42
N PRO A 183 -14.49 -4.68 -7.35
CA PRO A 183 -14.61 -3.27 -7.00
C PRO A 183 -15.82 -3.03 -6.08
N TRP A 184 -15.61 -2.18 -5.07
CA TRP A 184 -16.58 -1.88 -4.02
C TRP A 184 -17.08 -3.09 -3.22
N GLY A 185 -16.47 -4.26 -3.37
CA GLY A 185 -16.80 -5.44 -2.60
C GLY A 185 -16.47 -5.27 -1.12
N MET A 186 -17.27 -5.90 -0.26
CA MET A 186 -16.98 -6.02 1.16
C MET A 186 -16.72 -7.49 1.49
N ALA A 187 -15.54 -7.78 2.01
CA ALA A 187 -15.14 -9.13 2.40
C ALA A 187 -14.96 -9.25 3.90
N HIS A 188 -15.35 -10.38 4.47
CA HIS A 188 -15.26 -10.63 5.91
C HIS A 188 -15.03 -12.10 6.22
N GLY A 189 -14.34 -12.34 7.32
CA GLY A 189 -14.14 -13.66 7.93
C GLY A 189 -12.77 -14.27 7.64
N PRO A 190 -12.40 -15.35 8.36
CA PRO A 190 -11.07 -15.96 8.29
C PRO A 190 -10.74 -16.59 6.93
N LEU A 191 -11.75 -16.81 6.09
CA LEU A 191 -11.64 -17.27 4.70
C LEU A 191 -12.29 -16.28 3.74
N ALA A 192 -12.33 -15.01 4.11
CA ALA A 192 -12.88 -13.85 3.44
C ALA A 192 -13.95 -14.17 2.38
N ASN A 193 -15.17 -14.20 2.82
CA ASN A 193 -16.32 -14.29 1.92
C ASN A 193 -16.79 -12.89 1.51
N LEU A 194 -17.19 -12.75 0.26
CA LEU A 194 -17.85 -11.53 -0.21
C LEU A 194 -19.23 -11.44 0.45
N VAL A 195 -19.40 -10.46 1.34
CA VAL A 195 -20.63 -10.32 2.17
C VAL A 195 -21.52 -9.18 1.68
N GLY A 196 -21.09 -8.40 0.72
CA GLY A 196 -21.86 -7.29 0.19
C GLY A 196 -21.02 -6.28 -0.57
N LEU A 197 -21.54 -5.06 -0.67
CA LEU A 197 -20.85 -3.92 -1.26
C LEU A 197 -20.56 -2.86 -0.20
N ASN A 198 -19.46 -2.15 -0.36
CA ASN A 198 -19.02 -1.03 0.48
C ASN A 198 -19.87 0.24 0.22
N VAL A 199 -21.16 0.16 0.51
CA VAL A 199 -22.11 1.26 0.28
C VAL A 199 -21.70 2.53 1.05
N VAL A 200 -21.11 2.37 2.24
CA VAL A 200 -20.64 3.52 3.04
C VAL A 200 -19.49 4.22 2.32
N GLY A 201 -18.54 3.46 1.79
CA GLY A 201 -17.42 3.99 0.99
C GLY A 201 -17.91 4.71 -0.27
N MET A 202 -18.85 4.11 -0.99
CA MET A 202 -19.48 4.72 -2.18
C MET A 202 -20.09 6.09 -1.86
N ARG A 203 -20.91 6.17 -0.80
CA ARG A 203 -21.57 7.42 -0.38
C ARG A 203 -20.57 8.49 0.06
N ARG A 204 -19.55 8.12 0.81
CA ARG A 204 -18.48 9.07 1.25
C ARG A 204 -17.72 9.67 0.07
N ARG A 205 -17.74 9.00 -1.08
CA ARG A 205 -17.11 9.49 -2.32
C ARG A 205 -18.08 10.20 -3.26
N GLY A 206 -19.32 10.42 -2.82
CA GLY A 206 -20.31 11.16 -3.59
C GLY A 206 -20.91 10.38 -4.76
N ILE A 207 -20.81 9.04 -4.78
CA ILE A 207 -21.50 8.23 -5.79
C ILE A 207 -23.00 8.44 -5.61
N ALA A 208 -23.69 8.76 -6.69
CA ALA A 208 -25.11 9.07 -6.67
C ALA A 208 -25.94 7.90 -6.13
N SER A 209 -26.98 8.18 -5.39
CA SER A 209 -27.83 7.14 -4.76
C SER A 209 -28.42 6.17 -5.78
N ALA A 210 -28.76 6.68 -6.98
CA ALA A 210 -29.25 5.84 -8.08
C ALA A 210 -28.22 4.81 -8.54
N ASP A 211 -26.95 5.22 -8.67
CA ASP A 211 -25.87 4.32 -9.08
C ASP A 211 -25.56 3.28 -7.98
N VAL A 212 -25.64 3.69 -6.71
CA VAL A 212 -25.49 2.74 -5.58
C VAL A 212 -26.60 1.68 -5.61
N HIS A 213 -27.84 2.07 -5.91
CA HIS A 213 -28.95 1.12 -6.03
C HIS A 213 -28.74 0.18 -7.23
N ALA A 214 -28.40 0.73 -8.40
CA ALA A 214 -28.14 -0.06 -9.60
C ALA A 214 -27.03 -1.10 -9.38
N LEU A 215 -25.94 -0.71 -8.73
CA LEU A 215 -24.84 -1.63 -8.38
C LEU A 215 -25.28 -2.72 -7.39
N ARG A 216 -26.14 -2.38 -6.41
CA ARG A 216 -26.69 -3.37 -5.49
C ARG A 216 -27.59 -4.38 -6.20
N ASP A 217 -28.43 -3.90 -7.11
CA ASP A 217 -29.34 -4.76 -7.88
C ASP A 217 -28.53 -5.68 -8.80
N ALA A 218 -27.52 -5.17 -9.48
CA ALA A 218 -26.59 -5.97 -10.28
C ALA A 218 -25.84 -7.00 -9.41
N TYR A 219 -25.34 -6.61 -8.25
CA TYR A 219 -24.69 -7.51 -7.31
C TYR A 219 -25.63 -8.64 -6.86
N GLN A 220 -26.87 -8.31 -6.50
CA GLN A 220 -27.87 -9.31 -6.11
C GLN A 220 -28.22 -10.26 -7.26
N ALA A 221 -28.43 -9.71 -8.45
CA ALA A 221 -28.72 -10.53 -9.64
C ALA A 221 -27.56 -11.49 -9.96
N LEU A 222 -26.32 -10.98 -9.94
CA LEU A 222 -25.14 -11.77 -10.31
C LEU A 222 -24.78 -12.85 -9.28
N PHE A 223 -24.79 -12.52 -7.99
CA PHE A 223 -24.29 -13.43 -6.93
C PHE A 223 -25.37 -14.27 -6.28
N PHE A 224 -26.64 -13.82 -6.31
CA PHE A 224 -27.74 -14.49 -5.59
C PHE A 224 -28.96 -14.77 -6.48
N GLY A 225 -28.94 -14.41 -7.77
CA GLY A 225 -30.01 -14.71 -8.73
C GLY A 225 -30.18 -16.21 -8.97
N ALA A 226 -31.29 -16.58 -9.60
CA ALA A 226 -31.57 -17.97 -10.00
C ALA A 226 -30.64 -18.42 -11.16
N GLY A 227 -30.39 -19.73 -11.25
CA GLY A 227 -29.52 -20.32 -12.27
C GLY A 227 -28.05 -20.38 -11.83
N ASP A 228 -27.18 -20.84 -12.72
CA ASP A 228 -25.74 -20.86 -12.49
C ASP A 228 -25.11 -19.49 -12.76
N PHE A 229 -23.85 -19.32 -12.30
CA PHE A 229 -23.14 -18.03 -12.40
C PHE A 229 -22.94 -17.58 -13.85
N ARG A 230 -22.74 -18.51 -14.78
CA ARG A 230 -22.50 -18.22 -16.19
C ARG A 230 -23.77 -17.68 -16.85
N THR A 231 -24.92 -18.27 -16.57
CA THR A 231 -26.23 -17.83 -17.07
C THR A 231 -26.63 -16.45 -16.52
N ARG A 232 -26.07 -16.04 -15.38
CA ARG A 232 -26.34 -14.73 -14.76
C ARG A 232 -25.41 -13.61 -15.27
N LEU A 233 -24.39 -13.95 -16.05
CA LEU A 233 -23.47 -12.99 -16.68
C LEU A 233 -24.00 -12.48 -18.01
N ASP A 234 -24.87 -13.23 -18.71
CA ASP A 234 -25.53 -12.87 -19.97
C ASP A 234 -26.77 -12.00 -19.72
#